data_f438792eda7f40a1f529c6c5ffe27377
#
_entry.id   f438792eda7f40a1f529c6c5ffe27377
#
_cell.length_a   1.000
_cell.length_b   1.000
_cell.length_c   1.000
_cell.angle_alpha   90.00
_cell.angle_beta   90.00
_cell.angle_gamma   90.00
#
_symmetry.space_group_name_H-M   'P 1'
#
loop_
_entity.id
_entity.type
_entity.pdbx_description
1 polymer ?
#
loop_
_entity_poly.entity_id
_entity_poly.type
_entity_poly.pdbx_seq_one_letter_code
_entity_poly.pdbx_strand_id
1 'polypeptide(L)'
;MGYELLSLYCSQVLANIKPSNLFTVSNIVYDVDKLIETWNEDFNKYDIYFQILSKRERTSSILCFRKCLLQESLNYEKTKNFLKTCGYNTSNIDSCTSCLKKRFLENEFPHEIGLILGYPYDDVKGFIENKGRNYLYSGYWKVYKDKEDKLSLIHI
;
A
#
# COMPACT_ATOMS: atom_id res chain seq x y z
N MET A 1 -17.77 -12.74 5.27
CA MET A 1 -18.32 -11.40 5.14
C MET A 1 -17.38 -10.54 4.30
N GLY A 2 -17.84 -10.12 3.13
CA GLY A 2 -17.04 -9.28 2.22
C GLY A 2 -15.83 -9.96 1.61
N TYR A 3 -15.78 -11.28 1.57
CA TYR A 3 -14.61 -12.01 1.06
C TYR A 3 -14.41 -11.81 -0.44
N GLU A 4 -15.43 -11.44 -1.17
CA GLU A 4 -15.31 -11.07 -2.59
C GLU A 4 -14.40 -9.86 -2.78
N LEU A 5 -14.34 -8.94 -1.80
CA LEU A 5 -13.44 -7.81 -1.82
C LEU A 5 -11.98 -8.25 -1.73
N LEU A 6 -11.71 -9.30 -0.97
CA LEU A 6 -10.36 -9.85 -0.84
C LEU A 6 -9.86 -10.42 -2.16
N SER A 7 -10.72 -11.14 -2.89
CA SER A 7 -10.37 -11.65 -4.21
C SER A 7 -10.10 -10.53 -5.20
N LEU A 8 -10.89 -9.46 -5.11
CA LEU A 8 -10.78 -8.33 -6.03
C LEU A 8 -9.56 -7.46 -5.76
N TYR A 9 -9.25 -7.17 -4.49
CA TYR A 9 -8.24 -6.18 -4.13
C TYR A 9 -6.99 -6.75 -3.46
N CYS A 10 -7.07 -7.94 -2.89
CA CYS A 10 -5.97 -8.50 -2.09
C CYS A 10 -5.34 -9.76 -2.70
N SER A 11 -5.74 -10.15 -3.91
CA SER A 11 -5.28 -11.41 -4.51
C SER A 11 -3.77 -11.53 -4.58
N GLN A 12 -3.06 -10.45 -4.93
CA GLN A 12 -1.60 -10.47 -5.04
C GLN A 12 -0.91 -10.52 -3.67
N VAL A 13 -1.51 -9.91 -2.66
CA VAL A 13 -1.00 -10.01 -1.29
C VAL A 13 -1.24 -11.42 -0.75
N LEU A 14 -2.41 -11.99 -0.99
CA LEU A 14 -2.75 -13.34 -0.59
C LEU A 14 -1.85 -14.38 -1.28
N ALA A 15 -1.48 -14.13 -2.53
CA ALA A 15 -0.60 -14.99 -3.30
C ALA A 15 0.89 -14.78 -3.00
N ASN A 16 1.23 -13.91 -2.06
CA ASN A 16 2.60 -13.61 -1.67
C ASN A 16 3.43 -12.97 -2.80
N ILE A 17 2.76 -12.25 -3.70
CA ILE A 17 3.41 -11.57 -4.84
C ILE A 17 3.75 -10.12 -4.50
N LYS A 18 2.87 -9.43 -3.78
CA LYS A 18 3.06 -8.05 -3.35
C LYS A 18 3.10 -7.94 -1.83
N PRO A 19 3.88 -7.02 -1.26
CA PRO A 19 3.91 -6.83 0.19
C PRO A 19 2.63 -6.23 0.73
N SER A 20 1.95 -5.38 -0.04
CA SER A 20 0.72 -4.73 0.42
C SER A 20 -0.11 -4.23 -0.76
N ASN A 21 -1.36 -3.90 -0.46
CA ASN A 21 -2.25 -3.21 -1.40
C ASN A 21 -3.16 -2.24 -0.65
N LEU A 22 -3.51 -1.18 -1.34
CA LEU A 22 -4.42 -0.16 -0.82
C LEU A 22 -5.71 -0.20 -1.63
N PHE A 23 -6.84 -0.20 -0.94
CA PHE A 23 -8.14 -0.18 -1.61
C PHE A 23 -9.17 0.56 -0.76
N THR A 24 -10.31 0.91 -1.36
CA THR A 24 -11.38 1.59 -0.66
C THR A 24 -12.60 0.67 -0.53
N VAL A 25 -13.30 0.84 0.58
CA VAL A 25 -14.51 0.07 0.90
C VAL A 25 -15.63 1.05 1.22
N SER A 26 -16.83 0.74 0.76
CA SER A 26 -18.01 1.54 1.05
C SER A 26 -18.43 1.43 2.51
N ASN A 27 -18.54 2.56 3.19
CA ASN A 27 -19.08 2.64 4.55
C ASN A 27 -20.60 2.48 4.57
N ILE A 28 -21.25 2.60 3.41
CA ILE A 28 -22.71 2.50 3.30
C ILE A 28 -23.11 1.04 3.19
N VAL A 29 -22.37 0.25 2.42
CA VAL A 29 -22.65 -1.17 2.18
C VAL A 29 -22.15 -2.04 3.33
N TYR A 30 -21.01 -1.69 3.93
CA TYR A 30 -20.35 -2.51 4.94
C TYR A 30 -20.16 -1.75 6.25
N ASP A 31 -20.24 -2.48 7.36
CA ASP A 31 -19.70 -2.03 8.64
C ASP A 31 -18.19 -2.30 8.59
N VAL A 32 -17.43 -1.29 8.21
CA VAL A 32 -15.99 -1.46 7.91
C VAL A 32 -15.19 -1.87 9.14
N ASP A 33 -15.50 -1.31 10.31
CA ASP A 33 -14.78 -1.70 11.54
C ASP A 33 -14.94 -3.18 11.85
N LYS A 34 -16.15 -3.69 11.71
CA LYS A 34 -16.44 -5.10 11.94
C LYS A 34 -15.83 -5.99 10.87
N LEU A 35 -15.84 -5.52 9.63
CA LEU A 35 -15.26 -6.22 8.49
C LEU A 35 -13.76 -6.43 8.71
N ILE A 36 -13.04 -5.37 9.08
CA ILE A 36 -11.60 -5.42 9.31
C ILE A 36 -11.26 -6.30 10.52
N GLU A 37 -12.04 -6.20 11.59
CA GLU A 37 -11.86 -7.07 12.75
C GLU A 37 -12.00 -8.55 12.37
N THR A 38 -13.03 -8.89 11.61
CA THR A 38 -13.27 -10.26 11.15
C THR A 38 -12.14 -10.77 10.26
N TRP A 39 -11.70 -9.94 9.30
CA TRP A 39 -10.61 -10.33 8.40
C TRP A 39 -9.29 -10.52 9.17
N ASN A 40 -8.99 -9.67 10.15
CA ASN A 40 -7.80 -9.84 10.97
C ASN A 40 -7.87 -11.13 11.79
N GLU A 41 -9.02 -11.46 12.34
CA GLU A 41 -9.20 -12.73 13.05
C GLU A 41 -8.93 -13.94 12.14
N ASP A 42 -9.39 -13.88 10.90
CA ASP A 42 -9.25 -14.99 9.95
C ASP A 42 -7.84 -15.10 9.36
N PHE A 43 -7.16 -13.99 9.12
CA PHE A 43 -5.95 -13.97 8.30
C PHE A 43 -4.64 -13.61 9.01
N ASN A 44 -4.69 -13.04 10.21
CA ASN A 44 -3.46 -12.67 10.92
C ASN A 44 -2.53 -13.87 11.15
N LYS A 45 -3.09 -15.04 11.35
CA LYS A 45 -2.31 -16.29 11.53
C LYS A 45 -1.52 -16.68 10.27
N TYR A 46 -1.87 -16.13 9.11
CA TYR A 46 -1.17 -16.36 7.84
C TYR A 46 -0.25 -15.19 7.47
N ASP A 47 0.06 -14.31 8.43
CA ASP A 47 0.88 -13.11 8.21
C ASP A 47 0.22 -12.09 7.28
N ILE A 48 -1.11 -12.03 7.28
CA ILE A 48 -1.88 -11.08 6.49
C ILE A 48 -2.66 -10.19 7.45
N TYR A 49 -2.47 -8.88 7.32
CA TYR A 49 -3.03 -7.88 8.21
C TYR A 49 -3.80 -6.82 7.44
N PHE A 50 -4.80 -6.26 8.07
CA PHE A 50 -5.66 -5.23 7.49
C PHE A 50 -5.71 -4.04 8.45
N GLN A 51 -5.52 -2.84 7.91
CA GLN A 51 -5.53 -1.63 8.72
C GLN A 51 -6.32 -0.55 8.00
N ILE A 52 -7.22 0.12 8.73
CA ILE A 52 -7.93 1.29 8.22
C ILE A 52 -6.98 2.48 8.29
N LEU A 53 -6.65 3.06 7.13
CA LEU A 53 -5.79 4.25 7.06
C LEU A 53 -6.60 5.54 7.17
N SER A 54 -7.78 5.58 6.57
CA SER A 54 -8.67 6.74 6.69
C SER A 54 -10.11 6.27 6.64
N LYS A 55 -10.96 6.97 7.38
CA LYS A 55 -12.38 6.70 7.41
C LYS A 55 -13.10 8.00 7.10
N ARG A 56 -13.72 8.05 5.93
CA ARG A 56 -14.47 9.21 5.47
C ARG A 56 -15.96 8.91 5.56
N GLU A 57 -16.79 9.86 5.12
CA GLU A 57 -18.24 9.70 5.20
C GLU A 57 -18.76 8.48 4.44
N ARG A 58 -18.34 8.32 3.18
CA ARG A 58 -18.84 7.26 2.31
C ARG A 58 -17.91 6.09 2.12
N THR A 59 -16.61 6.32 2.24
CA THR A 59 -15.60 5.29 1.98
C THR A 59 -14.52 5.31 3.04
N SER A 60 -13.90 4.14 3.22
CA SER A 60 -12.70 3.99 4.05
C SER A 60 -11.57 3.44 3.21
N SER A 61 -10.35 3.88 3.47
CA SER A 61 -9.15 3.37 2.82
C SER A 61 -8.53 2.29 3.69
N ILE A 62 -8.27 1.14 3.10
CA ILE A 62 -7.78 -0.05 3.79
C ILE A 62 -6.43 -0.45 3.22
N LEU A 63 -5.47 -0.71 4.10
CA LEU A 63 -4.19 -1.30 3.72
C LEU A 63 -4.21 -2.78 4.10
N CYS A 64 -3.98 -3.66 3.13
CA CYS A 64 -3.77 -5.08 3.31
C CYS A 64 -2.29 -5.36 3.14
N PHE A 65 -1.65 -6.07 4.07
CA PHE A 65 -0.20 -6.29 3.98
C PHE A 65 0.25 -7.59 4.64
N ARG A 66 1.39 -8.12 4.17
CA ARG A 66 2.13 -9.18 4.83
C ARG A 66 3.30 -8.55 5.56
N LYS A 67 3.39 -8.76 6.87
CA LYS A 67 4.44 -8.13 7.68
C LYS A 67 5.84 -8.56 7.25
N CYS A 68 6.06 -9.85 7.02
CA CYS A 68 7.37 -10.35 6.62
C CYS A 68 7.82 -9.78 5.29
N LEU A 69 6.93 -9.80 4.30
CA LEU A 69 7.26 -9.32 2.96
C LEU A 69 7.43 -7.80 2.93
N LEU A 70 6.59 -7.10 3.69
CA LEU A 70 6.70 -5.63 3.81
C LEU A 70 7.99 -5.23 4.51
N GLN A 71 8.37 -5.91 5.58
CA GLN A 71 9.63 -5.62 6.27
C GLN A 71 10.83 -5.84 5.36
N GLU A 72 10.81 -6.90 4.58
CA GLU A 72 11.86 -7.19 3.60
C GLU A 72 11.97 -6.06 2.57
N SER A 73 10.84 -5.59 2.06
CA SER A 73 10.78 -4.46 1.13
C SER A 73 11.31 -3.17 1.76
N LEU A 74 10.97 -2.91 3.01
CA LEU A 74 11.42 -1.71 3.74
C LEU A 74 12.88 -1.76 4.12
N ASN A 75 13.51 -2.94 4.13
CA ASN A 75 14.93 -3.08 4.42
C ASN A 75 15.82 -2.74 3.22
N TYR A 76 15.24 -2.63 2.03
CA TYR A 76 15.97 -2.16 0.87
C TYR A 76 16.49 -0.74 1.13
N GLU A 77 17.80 -0.54 0.99
CA GLU A 77 18.47 0.68 1.45
C GLU A 77 17.88 1.97 0.86
N LYS A 78 17.65 1.99 -0.45
CA LYS A 78 17.10 3.18 -1.12
C LYS A 78 15.70 3.51 -0.64
N THR A 79 14.86 2.49 -0.48
CA THR A 79 13.51 2.64 0.05
C THR A 79 13.53 3.16 1.48
N LYS A 80 14.35 2.53 2.32
CA LYS A 80 14.51 2.90 3.72
C LYS A 80 14.95 4.35 3.88
N ASN A 81 15.99 4.74 3.15
CA ASN A 81 16.53 6.10 3.22
C ASN A 81 15.51 7.13 2.75
N PHE A 82 14.80 6.85 1.65
CA PHE A 82 13.80 7.75 1.13
C PHE A 82 12.65 7.94 2.12
N LEU A 83 12.13 6.85 2.69
CA LEU A 83 11.04 6.92 3.67
C LEU A 83 11.47 7.67 4.93
N LYS A 84 12.73 7.54 5.35
CA LYS A 84 13.25 8.33 6.47
C LYS A 84 13.21 9.83 6.17
N THR A 85 13.53 10.25 4.95
CA THR A 85 13.41 11.66 4.56
C THR A 85 11.98 12.15 4.59
N CYS A 86 11.01 11.25 4.41
CA CYS A 86 9.58 11.57 4.51
C CYS A 86 9.06 11.51 5.94
N GLY A 87 9.90 11.18 6.91
CA GLY A 87 9.53 11.12 8.32
C GLY A 87 9.08 9.77 8.83
N TYR A 88 9.29 8.69 8.06
CA TYR A 88 8.89 7.35 8.47
C TYR A 88 9.97 6.69 9.32
N ASN A 89 9.52 5.93 10.33
CA ASN A 89 10.36 5.00 11.06
C ASN A 89 10.19 3.62 10.44
N THR A 90 11.20 3.16 9.71
CA THR A 90 11.14 1.91 8.96
C THR A 90 11.68 0.71 9.72
N SER A 91 12.16 0.89 10.95
CA SER A 91 12.67 -0.20 11.77
C SER A 91 11.57 -1.12 12.29
N ASN A 92 10.33 -0.64 12.28
CA ASN A 92 9.17 -1.33 12.84
C ASN A 92 7.98 -1.10 11.91
N ILE A 93 7.32 -2.19 11.50
CA ILE A 93 6.14 -2.12 10.61
C ILE A 93 5.03 -1.29 11.24
N ASP A 94 4.76 -1.47 12.53
CA ASP A 94 3.67 -0.77 13.20
C ASP A 94 3.91 0.74 13.24
N SER A 95 5.16 1.16 13.45
CA SER A 95 5.53 2.58 13.40
C SER A 95 5.40 3.14 11.99
N CYS A 96 5.78 2.36 10.99
CA CYS A 96 5.69 2.75 9.60
C CYS A 96 4.23 2.94 9.16
N THR A 97 3.37 1.97 9.46
CA THR A 97 1.95 2.07 9.10
C THR A 97 1.23 3.15 9.89
N SER A 98 1.63 3.39 11.14
CA SER A 98 1.08 4.48 11.95
C SER A 98 1.44 5.85 11.35
N CYS A 99 2.66 6.00 10.87
CA CYS A 99 3.09 7.21 10.18
C CYS A 99 2.30 7.42 8.88
N LEU A 100 2.09 6.35 8.12
CA LEU A 100 1.29 6.38 6.91
C LEU A 100 -0.14 6.82 7.21
N LYS A 101 -0.72 6.30 8.28
CA LYS A 101 -2.07 6.69 8.72
C LYS A 101 -2.15 8.19 9.01
N LYS A 102 -1.13 8.75 9.68
CA LYS A 102 -1.07 10.19 9.93
C LYS A 102 -0.99 10.99 8.63
N ARG A 103 -0.20 10.49 7.67
CA ARG A 103 -0.07 11.13 6.36
C ARG A 103 -1.39 11.17 5.61
N PHE A 104 -2.23 10.14 5.75
CA PHE A 104 -3.55 10.09 5.13
C PHE A 104 -4.52 11.12 5.72
N LEU A 105 -4.25 11.66 6.89
CA LEU A 105 -5.07 12.73 7.48
C LEU A 105 -4.71 14.12 6.93
N GLU A 106 -3.59 14.22 6.20
CA GLU A 106 -3.18 15.47 5.56
C GLU A 106 -3.95 15.67 4.25
N ASN A 107 -3.93 16.88 3.72
CA ASN A 107 -4.70 17.25 2.54
C ASN A 107 -4.18 16.63 1.25
N GLU A 108 -2.90 16.29 1.19
CA GLU A 108 -2.28 15.71 0.00
C GLU A 108 -2.13 14.20 0.14
N PHE A 109 -2.33 13.50 -0.98
CA PHE A 109 -2.11 12.06 -1.04
C PHE A 109 -0.63 11.76 -0.86
N PRO A 110 -0.25 10.85 0.06
CA PRO A 110 1.17 10.53 0.31
C PRO A 110 1.71 9.64 -0.80
N HIS A 111 2.35 10.23 -1.80
CA HIS A 111 2.86 9.49 -2.95
C HIS A 111 3.95 8.48 -2.59
N GLU A 112 4.65 8.68 -1.47
CA GLU A 112 5.63 7.72 -0.96
C GLU A 112 5.01 6.36 -0.59
N ILE A 113 3.69 6.28 -0.48
CA ILE A 113 3.00 5.00 -0.25
C ILE A 113 3.33 3.97 -1.33
N GLY A 114 3.69 4.42 -2.53
CA GLY A 114 4.08 3.51 -3.60
C GLY A 114 5.18 2.56 -3.19
N LEU A 115 6.11 3.00 -2.35
CA LEU A 115 7.18 2.15 -1.83
C LEU A 115 6.64 1.07 -0.88
N ILE A 116 5.65 1.44 -0.07
CA ILE A 116 5.00 0.49 0.86
C ILE A 116 4.17 -0.52 0.07
N LEU A 117 3.59 -0.11 -1.05
CA LEU A 117 2.82 -0.99 -1.93
C LEU A 117 3.69 -1.90 -2.79
N GLY A 118 5.01 -1.75 -2.72
CA GLY A 118 5.94 -2.61 -3.43
C GLY A 118 6.31 -2.16 -4.82
N TYR A 119 6.00 -0.93 -5.19
CA TYR A 119 6.44 -0.39 -6.47
C TYR A 119 7.93 -0.07 -6.45
N PRO A 120 8.61 -0.21 -7.59
CA PRO A 120 10.05 0.05 -7.64
C PRO A 120 10.42 1.47 -7.23
N TYR A 121 11.54 1.59 -6.52
CA TYR A 121 12.01 2.87 -6.01
C TYR A 121 12.12 3.95 -7.09
N ASP A 122 12.70 3.59 -8.24
CA ASP A 122 12.90 4.56 -9.32
C ASP A 122 11.58 5.10 -9.87
N ASP A 123 10.55 4.28 -9.90
CA ASP A 123 9.24 4.69 -10.40
C ASP A 123 8.54 5.65 -9.43
N VAL A 124 8.62 5.36 -8.14
CA VAL A 124 8.04 6.22 -7.11
C VAL A 124 8.78 7.56 -7.03
N LYS A 125 10.10 7.51 -7.02
CA LYS A 125 10.92 8.70 -7.01
C LYS A 125 10.67 9.56 -8.24
N GLY A 126 10.63 8.93 -9.41
CA GLY A 126 10.34 9.63 -10.66
C GLY A 126 8.97 10.29 -10.68
N PHE A 127 7.95 9.61 -10.15
CA PHE A 127 6.61 10.18 -10.03
C PHE A 127 6.61 11.43 -9.14
N ILE A 128 7.26 11.34 -7.99
CA ILE A 128 7.33 12.45 -7.02
C ILE A 128 8.10 13.64 -7.61
N GLU A 129 9.28 13.38 -8.19
CA GLU A 129 10.13 14.43 -8.76
C GLU A 129 9.48 15.12 -9.96
N ASN A 130 8.76 14.37 -10.77
CA ASN A 130 8.14 14.87 -12.00
C ASN A 130 6.65 15.23 -11.81
N LYS A 131 6.13 15.10 -10.60
CA LYS A 131 4.72 15.35 -10.27
C LYS A 131 3.76 14.62 -11.22
N GLY A 132 4.11 13.36 -11.55
CA GLY A 132 3.32 12.54 -12.44
C GLY A 132 3.52 12.81 -13.93
N ARG A 133 4.51 13.64 -14.30
CA ARG A 133 4.84 13.97 -15.70
C ARG A 133 6.06 13.17 -16.16
N ASN A 134 6.37 13.24 -17.45
CA ASN A 134 7.57 12.62 -18.04
C ASN A 134 7.68 11.11 -17.78
N TYR A 135 6.56 10.41 -17.76
CA TYR A 135 6.52 8.99 -17.51
C TYR A 135 6.73 8.17 -18.79
N LEU A 136 7.34 6.99 -18.65
CA LEU A 136 7.55 6.05 -19.74
C LEU A 136 6.29 5.25 -20.06
N TYR A 137 5.52 4.92 -19.04
CA TYR A 137 4.30 4.16 -19.17
C TYR A 137 3.32 4.55 -18.06
N SER A 138 2.03 4.64 -18.39
CA SER A 138 1.00 4.94 -17.41
C SER A 138 0.08 3.73 -17.26
N GLY A 139 0.06 3.15 -16.06
CA GLY A 139 -0.88 2.12 -15.67
C GLY A 139 -1.53 2.53 -14.37
N TYR A 140 -1.72 1.58 -13.45
CA TYR A 140 -2.21 1.90 -12.12
C TYR A 140 -1.24 2.84 -11.39
N TRP A 141 0.06 2.64 -11.63
CA TRP A 141 1.13 3.51 -11.16
C TRP A 141 2.03 3.84 -12.36
N LYS A 142 2.54 5.07 -12.44
CA LYS A 142 3.35 5.51 -13.58
C LYS A 142 4.77 4.97 -13.52
N VAL A 143 5.32 4.57 -14.67
CA VAL A 143 6.64 3.97 -14.81
C VAL A 143 7.61 4.98 -15.40
N TYR A 144 8.77 5.16 -14.77
CA TYR A 144 9.80 6.13 -15.18
C TYR A 144 11.09 5.49 -15.65
N LYS A 145 11.34 4.22 -15.29
CA LYS A 145 12.54 3.51 -15.66
C LYS A 145 12.18 2.06 -15.95
N ASP A 146 12.78 1.51 -17.02
CA ASP A 146 12.65 0.10 -17.40
C ASP A 146 11.20 -0.41 -17.37
N LYS A 147 10.45 0.06 -18.34
CA LYS A 147 9.04 -0.23 -18.53
C LYS A 147 8.71 -1.73 -18.52
N GLU A 148 9.52 -2.56 -19.19
CA GLU A 148 9.23 -3.98 -19.33
C GLU A 148 9.30 -4.72 -17.99
N ASP A 149 10.30 -4.43 -17.19
CA ASP A 149 10.48 -5.06 -15.88
C ASP A 149 9.39 -4.68 -14.88
N LYS A 150 8.75 -3.55 -15.09
CA LYS A 150 7.79 -2.99 -14.13
C LYS A 150 6.35 -3.32 -14.43
N LEU A 151 6.02 -3.71 -15.64
CA LEU A 151 4.62 -3.94 -16.03
C LEU A 151 3.94 -5.02 -15.19
N SER A 152 4.66 -6.05 -14.78
CA SER A 152 4.11 -7.11 -13.95
C SER A 152 3.71 -6.63 -12.56
N LEU A 153 4.28 -5.51 -12.09
CA LEU A 153 4.00 -4.95 -10.77
C LEU A 153 2.84 -3.97 -10.78
N ILE A 154 2.60 -3.30 -11.89
CA ILE A 154 1.55 -2.28 -12.00
C ILE A 154 0.25 -2.81 -12.60
N HIS A 155 0.27 -3.97 -13.22
CA HIS A 155 -0.93 -4.64 -13.70
C HIS A 155 -1.45 -5.59 -12.63
N ILE A 156 -2.69 -5.37 -12.29
CA ILE A 156 -3.34 -6.13 -11.22
C ILE A 156 -4.59 -6.78 -11.76
#